data_706093a0428df2ba4f8da4923ef47733
#
_entry.id   706093a0428df2ba4f8da4923ef47733
#
_cell.length_a   1.000
_cell.length_b   1.000
_cell.length_c   1.000
_cell.angle_alpha   90.00
_cell.angle_beta   90.00
_cell.angle_gamma   90.00
#
_symmetry.space_group_name_H-M   'P 1'
#
loop_
_entity.id
_entity.type
_entity.pdbx_description
1 polymer ?
#
loop_
_entity_poly.entity_id
_entity_poly.type
_entity_poly.pdbx_seq_one_letter_code
_entity_poly.pdbx_strand_id
1 'polypeptide(L)'
;QFESYLLAQERSWYDFLMDALVDGGVMKRLDLAINDHTGMLDIPELTEKCRNEECVSVFRSFKSYASGELVKHEEQDKAGMGYTLYIGSLKSEVYFCVYEKSYEQYIKLGIPIEEAPIKNRFEIRLKNERAYYAVRDLLTYYDAERTAFSIINRYVRFVDKEADKKRSDWKLSVRWAWFIGEN
;
A
#
# COMPACT_ATOMS: atom_id res chain seq x y z
N GLN A 1 -16.99 11.58 -7.69
CA GLN A 1 -18.39 11.61 -8.18
C GLN A 1 -19.26 10.57 -7.46
N PHE A 2 -18.87 9.28 -7.42
CA PHE A 2 -19.69 8.23 -6.79
C PHE A 2 -19.76 8.36 -5.27
N GLU A 3 -18.67 8.70 -4.61
CA GLU A 3 -18.64 8.97 -3.17
C GLU A 3 -19.54 10.16 -2.80
N SER A 4 -19.49 11.24 -3.57
CA SER A 4 -20.38 12.40 -3.38
C SER A 4 -21.86 12.03 -3.57
N TYR A 5 -22.14 11.09 -4.46
CA TYR A 5 -23.50 10.57 -4.67
C TYR A 5 -23.99 9.75 -3.47
N LEU A 6 -23.13 8.88 -2.89
CA LEU A 6 -23.46 8.13 -1.68
C LEU A 6 -23.72 9.05 -0.50
N LEU A 7 -22.84 10.03 -0.29
CA LEU A 7 -22.96 11.02 0.79
C LEU A 7 -24.25 11.84 0.67
N ALA A 8 -24.64 12.24 -0.54
CA ALA A 8 -25.91 12.96 -0.78
C ALA A 8 -27.15 12.13 -0.44
N GLN A 9 -27.02 10.81 -0.36
CA GLN A 9 -28.08 9.88 0.05
C GLN A 9 -27.93 9.40 1.50
N GLU A 10 -27.03 10.02 2.28
CA GLU A 10 -26.69 9.59 3.65
C GLU A 10 -26.23 8.13 3.72
N ARG A 11 -25.53 7.65 2.67
CA ARG A 11 -25.05 6.28 2.55
C ARG A 11 -23.53 6.23 2.57
N SER A 12 -23.02 5.14 3.11
CA SER A 12 -21.59 4.82 3.15
C SER A 12 -21.18 3.82 2.04
N TRP A 13 -19.88 3.66 1.87
CA TRP A 13 -19.32 2.57 1.06
C TRP A 13 -19.72 1.18 1.59
N TYR A 14 -19.87 1.04 2.90
CA TYR A 14 -20.30 -0.23 3.52
C TYR A 14 -21.73 -0.59 3.11
N ASP A 15 -22.65 0.38 3.10
CA ASP A 15 -24.03 0.18 2.65
C ASP A 15 -24.07 -0.25 1.18
N PHE A 16 -23.27 0.41 0.33
CA PHE A 16 -23.17 0.04 -1.08
C PHE A 16 -22.63 -1.40 -1.27
N LEU A 17 -21.56 -1.76 -0.54
CA LEU A 17 -20.99 -3.10 -0.62
C LEU A 17 -21.97 -4.16 -0.12
N MET A 18 -22.72 -3.88 0.95
CA MET A 18 -23.74 -4.78 1.49
C MET A 18 -24.84 -5.02 0.46
N ASP A 19 -25.40 -3.95 -0.11
CA ASP A 19 -26.44 -4.06 -1.12
C ASP A 19 -25.97 -4.83 -2.36
N ALA A 20 -24.76 -4.53 -2.84
CA ALA A 20 -24.17 -5.21 -3.98
C ALA A 20 -24.06 -6.74 -3.74
N LEU A 21 -23.70 -7.18 -2.53
CA LEU A 21 -23.62 -8.60 -2.19
C LEU A 21 -25.02 -9.22 -2.05
N VAL A 22 -25.97 -8.53 -1.43
CA VAL A 22 -27.36 -9.00 -1.27
C VAL A 22 -28.04 -9.19 -2.63
N ASP A 23 -27.75 -8.28 -3.58
CA ASP A 23 -28.24 -8.36 -4.96
C ASP A 23 -27.51 -9.40 -5.83
N GLY A 24 -26.63 -10.21 -5.24
CA GLY A 24 -25.90 -11.26 -5.95
C GLY A 24 -24.65 -10.79 -6.69
N GLY A 25 -24.16 -9.60 -6.39
CA GLY A 25 -22.94 -9.06 -6.97
C GLY A 25 -21.71 -9.91 -6.63
N VAL A 26 -20.80 -10.03 -7.61
CA VAL A 26 -19.56 -10.79 -7.47
C VAL A 26 -18.36 -9.84 -7.35
N MET A 27 -17.63 -9.94 -6.27
CA MET A 27 -16.40 -9.14 -6.05
C MET A 27 -15.27 -9.66 -6.94
N LYS A 28 -14.96 -8.92 -7.99
CA LYS A 28 -13.85 -9.26 -8.90
C LYS A 28 -12.53 -8.64 -8.48
N ARG A 29 -12.59 -7.45 -7.88
CA ARG A 29 -11.41 -6.71 -7.43
C ARG A 29 -11.78 -5.78 -6.28
N LEU A 30 -10.89 -5.70 -5.32
CA LEU A 30 -10.88 -4.71 -4.26
C LEU A 30 -9.45 -4.20 -4.08
N ASP A 31 -9.26 -2.89 -4.09
CA ASP A 31 -8.00 -2.25 -3.75
C ASP A 31 -8.21 -1.48 -2.44
N LEU A 32 -7.44 -1.84 -1.41
CA LEU A 32 -7.38 -1.09 -0.16
C LEU A 32 -6.08 -0.27 -0.15
N ALA A 33 -6.17 1.00 0.18
CA ALA A 33 -5.03 1.91 0.17
C ALA A 33 -4.82 2.55 1.54
N ILE A 34 -3.56 2.52 2.01
CA ILE A 34 -3.10 3.23 3.20
C ILE A 34 -2.21 4.38 2.73
N ASN A 35 -2.53 5.58 3.15
CA ASN A 35 -1.75 6.77 2.86
C ASN A 35 -0.74 7.01 3.98
N ASP A 36 0.52 7.11 3.60
CA ASP A 36 1.59 7.54 4.48
C ASP A 36 1.83 9.04 4.27
N HIS A 37 1.43 9.83 5.26
CA HIS A 37 1.56 11.29 5.26
C HIS A 37 2.92 11.77 5.80
N THR A 38 3.65 10.90 6.50
CA THR A 38 4.86 11.23 7.24
C THR A 38 6.15 10.78 6.56
N GLY A 39 6.07 9.91 5.54
CA GLY A 39 7.22 9.34 4.86
C GLY A 39 7.86 8.16 5.60
N MET A 40 7.07 7.42 6.39
CA MET A 40 7.54 6.21 7.07
C MET A 40 7.90 5.09 6.08
N LEU A 41 7.19 5.01 4.96
CA LEU A 41 7.46 4.06 3.89
C LEU A 41 8.57 4.62 2.98
N ASP A 42 9.83 4.39 3.33
CA ASP A 42 10.95 4.66 2.44
C ASP A 42 11.05 3.56 1.39
N ILE A 43 10.57 3.81 0.18
CA ILE A 43 10.43 2.78 -0.86
C ILE A 43 11.79 2.30 -1.38
N PRO A 44 12.81 3.14 -1.57
CA PRO A 44 14.18 2.69 -1.80
C PRO A 44 14.69 1.75 -0.71
N GLU A 45 14.52 2.09 0.58
CA GLU A 45 14.91 1.24 1.71
C GLU A 45 14.16 -0.10 1.69
N LEU A 46 12.83 -0.10 1.50
CA LEU A 46 12.04 -1.32 1.40
C LEU A 46 12.49 -2.21 0.21
N THR A 47 12.89 -1.59 -0.89
CA THR A 47 13.42 -2.31 -2.06
C THR A 47 14.76 -2.99 -1.73
N GLU A 48 15.66 -2.29 -1.04
CA GLU A 48 16.93 -2.89 -0.58
C GLU A 48 16.69 -4.02 0.42
N LYS A 49 15.74 -3.86 1.33
CA LYS A 49 15.34 -4.94 2.24
C LYS A 49 14.82 -6.18 1.49
N CYS A 50 14.07 -5.99 0.41
CA CYS A 50 13.68 -7.11 -0.44
C CYS A 50 14.89 -7.82 -1.08
N ARG A 51 15.91 -7.08 -1.53
CA ARG A 51 17.14 -7.63 -2.11
C ARG A 51 18.00 -8.35 -1.08
N ASN A 52 18.01 -7.88 0.15
CA ASN A 52 18.85 -8.39 1.24
C ASN A 52 18.17 -9.49 2.08
N GLU A 53 17.07 -10.05 1.59
CA GLU A 53 16.29 -11.09 2.29
C GLU A 53 15.65 -10.62 3.61
N GLU A 54 15.55 -9.31 3.84
CA GLU A 54 14.95 -8.68 5.00
C GLU A 54 13.44 -8.41 4.84
N CYS A 55 12.86 -8.85 3.73
CA CYS A 55 11.42 -8.95 3.53
C CYS A 55 10.99 -10.40 3.77
N VAL A 56 10.45 -10.68 4.95
CA VAL A 56 9.86 -11.99 5.28
C VAL A 56 8.45 -12.02 4.72
N SER A 57 8.19 -12.91 3.76
CA SER A 57 6.93 -12.91 3.04
C SER A 57 6.56 -14.30 2.54
N VAL A 58 5.25 -14.53 2.38
CA VAL A 58 4.72 -15.66 1.62
C VAL A 58 4.78 -15.44 0.11
N PHE A 59 4.99 -14.21 -0.33
CA PHE A 59 5.26 -13.92 -1.74
C PHE A 59 6.66 -14.39 -2.15
N ARG A 60 6.80 -14.77 -3.43
CA ARG A 60 8.05 -15.32 -3.96
C ARG A 60 8.85 -14.34 -4.81
N SER A 61 8.29 -13.18 -5.11
CA SER A 61 8.92 -12.23 -6.02
C SER A 61 8.54 -10.80 -5.69
N PHE A 62 9.41 -9.88 -6.07
CA PHE A 62 9.15 -8.45 -6.07
C PHE A 62 9.67 -7.83 -7.37
N LYS A 63 9.20 -6.64 -7.68
CA LYS A 63 9.71 -5.80 -8.77
C LYS A 63 9.77 -4.35 -8.29
N SER A 64 10.82 -3.66 -8.64
CA SER A 64 10.96 -2.23 -8.34
C SER A 64 11.20 -1.44 -9.61
N TYR A 65 10.65 -0.24 -9.62
CA TYR A 65 10.80 0.71 -10.71
C TYR A 65 11.19 2.06 -10.13
N ALA A 66 12.07 2.75 -10.82
CA ALA A 66 12.39 4.15 -10.59
C ALA A 66 12.11 4.90 -11.87
N SER A 67 11.43 6.01 -11.77
CA SER A 67 11.22 6.98 -12.85
C SER A 67 11.68 8.34 -12.40
N GLY A 68 12.10 9.19 -13.33
CA GLY A 68 12.58 10.51 -12.99
C GLY A 68 12.68 11.39 -14.21
N GLU A 69 12.92 12.66 -13.98
CA GLU A 69 13.15 13.67 -15.00
C GLU A 69 14.64 13.84 -15.24
N LEU A 70 15.03 14.02 -16.51
CA LEU A 70 16.43 14.23 -16.88
C LEU A 70 16.89 15.70 -16.62
N VAL A 71 15.94 16.61 -16.51
CA VAL A 71 16.18 18.04 -16.32
C VAL A 71 15.53 18.50 -15.02
N LYS A 72 16.29 19.23 -14.21
CA LYS A 72 15.74 19.91 -13.02
C LYS A 72 14.82 21.06 -13.44
N HIS A 73 13.71 21.21 -12.75
CA HIS A 73 12.93 22.45 -12.83
C HIS A 73 13.65 23.59 -12.09
N GLU A 74 13.50 24.81 -12.57
CA GLU A 74 14.16 26.01 -12.01
C GLU A 74 13.83 26.22 -10.51
N GLU A 75 12.67 25.73 -10.08
CA GLU A 75 12.18 25.86 -8.70
C GLU A 75 12.54 24.66 -7.79
N GLN A 76 13.29 23.66 -8.29
CA GLN A 76 13.62 22.45 -7.54
C GLN A 76 15.11 22.17 -7.54
N ASP A 77 15.66 21.88 -6.37
CA ASP A 77 17.09 21.49 -6.22
C ASP A 77 17.40 20.12 -6.85
N LYS A 78 16.38 19.28 -7.05
CA LYS A 78 16.50 17.91 -7.59
C LYS A 78 15.51 17.68 -8.73
N ALA A 79 15.92 16.86 -9.70
CA ALA A 79 14.99 16.28 -10.66
C ALA A 79 13.94 15.44 -9.92
N GLY A 80 12.68 15.54 -10.31
CA GLY A 80 11.61 14.73 -9.76
C GLY A 80 11.88 13.25 -10.02
N MET A 81 11.74 12.42 -9.00
CA MET A 81 11.86 10.97 -9.09
C MET A 81 10.69 10.29 -8.40
N GLY A 82 10.26 9.17 -8.95
CA GLY A 82 9.21 8.34 -8.36
C GLY A 82 9.65 6.89 -8.26
N TYR A 83 9.47 6.31 -7.08
CA TYR A 83 9.76 4.91 -6.81
C TYR A 83 8.48 4.11 -6.66
N THR A 84 8.48 2.89 -7.20
CA THR A 84 7.38 1.93 -7.05
C THR A 84 7.94 0.55 -6.76
N LEU A 85 7.42 -0.08 -5.71
CA LEU A 85 7.74 -1.45 -5.31
C LEU A 85 6.48 -2.31 -5.41
N TYR A 86 6.53 -3.35 -6.22
CA TYR A 86 5.53 -4.41 -6.24
C TYR A 86 6.04 -5.61 -5.45
N ILE A 87 5.24 -6.13 -4.52
CA ILE A 87 5.53 -7.34 -3.75
C ILE A 87 4.49 -8.38 -4.11
N GLY A 88 4.93 -9.51 -4.61
CA GLY A 88 4.08 -10.54 -5.19
C GLY A 88 3.94 -10.41 -6.72
N SER A 89 3.32 -11.40 -7.33
CA SER A 89 3.07 -11.43 -8.77
C SER A 89 1.81 -10.64 -9.12
N LEU A 90 1.87 -9.79 -10.14
CA LEU A 90 0.72 -9.05 -10.68
C LEU A 90 -0.38 -9.98 -11.21
N LYS A 91 -0.05 -11.25 -11.51
CA LYS A 91 -1.00 -12.28 -11.95
C LYS A 91 -1.71 -12.98 -10.77
N SER A 92 -1.17 -12.85 -9.55
CA SER A 92 -1.76 -13.44 -8.36
C SER A 92 -3.04 -12.73 -7.93
N GLU A 93 -3.85 -13.42 -7.15
CA GLU A 93 -5.05 -12.83 -6.55
C GLU A 93 -4.75 -11.81 -5.45
N VAL A 94 -3.55 -11.86 -4.88
CA VAL A 94 -3.05 -10.89 -3.91
C VAL A 94 -1.67 -10.42 -4.33
N TYR A 95 -1.47 -9.12 -4.36
CA TYR A 95 -0.16 -8.49 -4.43
C TYR A 95 -0.23 -7.07 -3.88
N PHE A 96 0.92 -6.54 -3.50
CA PHE A 96 1.04 -5.19 -2.96
C PHE A 96 1.75 -4.26 -3.93
N CYS A 97 1.35 -3.00 -3.91
CA CYS A 97 1.99 -1.93 -4.68
C CYS A 97 2.28 -0.77 -3.72
N VAL A 98 3.54 -0.46 -3.51
CA VAL A 98 3.98 0.65 -2.66
C VAL A 98 4.65 1.68 -3.55
N TYR A 99 4.22 2.93 -3.50
CA TYR A 99 4.75 3.97 -4.38
C TYR A 99 4.73 5.36 -3.78
N GLU A 100 5.61 6.22 -4.31
CA GLU A 100 5.68 7.62 -3.93
C GLU A 100 4.48 8.39 -4.50
N LYS A 101 3.50 8.63 -3.65
CA LYS A 101 2.29 9.38 -4.02
C LYS A 101 2.56 10.86 -4.23
N SER A 102 3.58 11.41 -3.57
CA SER A 102 4.03 12.78 -3.78
C SER A 102 4.46 13.03 -5.23
N TYR A 103 5.21 12.10 -5.82
CA TYR A 103 5.61 12.19 -7.21
C TYR A 103 4.41 12.10 -8.17
N GLU A 104 3.47 11.22 -7.91
CA GLU A 104 2.24 11.15 -8.70
C GLU A 104 1.42 12.45 -8.63
N GLN A 105 1.32 13.07 -7.45
CA GLN A 105 0.65 14.35 -7.25
C GLN A 105 1.38 15.49 -7.98
N TYR A 106 2.71 15.47 -7.97
CA TYR A 106 3.51 16.40 -8.74
C TYR A 106 3.22 16.28 -10.24
N ILE A 107 3.29 15.10 -10.82
CA ILE A 107 3.07 14.87 -12.25
C ILE A 107 1.63 15.20 -12.67
N LYS A 108 0.63 14.83 -11.86
CA LYS A 108 -0.78 15.00 -12.24
C LYS A 108 -1.37 16.35 -11.88
N LEU A 109 -0.93 16.94 -10.79
CA LEU A 109 -1.55 18.14 -10.20
C LEU A 109 -0.59 19.34 -10.11
N GLY A 110 0.70 19.16 -10.41
CA GLY A 110 1.72 20.20 -10.28
C GLY A 110 2.03 20.59 -8.83
N ILE A 111 1.68 19.72 -7.85
CA ILE A 111 1.97 19.98 -6.44
C ILE A 111 3.44 19.68 -6.18
N PRO A 112 4.24 20.62 -5.63
CA PRO A 112 5.62 20.37 -5.28
C PRO A 112 5.76 19.12 -4.38
N ILE A 113 6.78 18.30 -4.60
CA ILE A 113 6.95 17.00 -3.91
C ILE A 113 6.99 17.19 -2.39
N GLU A 114 7.66 18.24 -1.93
CA GLU A 114 7.80 18.59 -0.51
C GLU A 114 6.47 19.00 0.13
N GLU A 115 5.57 19.62 -0.64
CA GLU A 115 4.27 20.11 -0.19
C GLU A 115 3.16 19.06 -0.31
N ALA A 116 3.43 17.95 -1.01
CA ALA A 116 2.45 16.93 -1.24
C ALA A 116 1.90 16.37 0.09
N PRO A 117 0.57 16.38 0.29
CA PRO A 117 -0.05 15.96 1.56
C PRO A 117 0.09 14.46 1.83
N ILE A 118 0.25 13.66 0.78
CA ILE A 118 0.50 12.22 0.88
C ILE A 118 1.89 11.96 0.32
N LYS A 119 2.79 11.46 1.17
CA LYS A 119 4.15 11.14 0.76
C LYS A 119 4.19 9.84 -0.02
N ASN A 120 3.70 8.77 0.59
CA ASN A 120 3.69 7.45 -0.02
C ASN A 120 2.30 6.82 0.08
N ARG A 121 2.08 5.76 -0.71
CA ARG A 121 0.86 4.96 -0.62
C ARG A 121 1.19 3.48 -0.69
N PHE A 122 0.57 2.72 0.20
CA PHE A 122 0.59 1.27 0.21
C PHE A 122 -0.77 0.76 -0.29
N GLU A 123 -0.81 0.06 -1.41
CA GLU A 123 -2.02 -0.52 -1.98
C GLU A 123 -1.99 -2.04 -1.86
N ILE A 124 -3.04 -2.58 -1.27
CA ILE A 124 -3.34 -4.01 -1.22
C ILE A 124 -4.30 -4.30 -2.36
N ARG A 125 -3.87 -5.06 -3.34
CA ARG A 125 -4.68 -5.38 -4.52
C ARG A 125 -5.16 -6.82 -4.44
N LEU A 126 -6.47 -6.99 -4.34
CA LEU A 126 -7.16 -8.24 -4.13
C LEU A 126 -8.06 -8.56 -5.32
N LYS A 127 -8.09 -9.83 -5.73
CA LYS A 127 -8.91 -10.30 -6.83
C LYS A 127 -9.77 -11.49 -6.39
N ASN A 128 -10.90 -11.67 -7.07
CA ASN A 128 -11.80 -12.81 -6.95
C ASN A 128 -12.13 -13.17 -5.49
N GLU A 129 -11.85 -14.38 -5.08
CA GLU A 129 -12.15 -14.88 -3.74
C GLU A 129 -11.49 -14.06 -2.63
N ARG A 130 -10.27 -13.55 -2.85
CA ARG A 130 -9.55 -12.70 -1.89
C ARG A 130 -10.24 -11.34 -1.70
N ALA A 131 -10.75 -10.76 -2.78
CA ALA A 131 -11.56 -9.54 -2.71
C ALA A 131 -12.86 -9.78 -1.94
N TYR A 132 -13.54 -10.91 -2.18
CA TYR A 132 -14.75 -11.28 -1.47
C TYR A 132 -14.52 -11.44 0.04
N TYR A 133 -13.48 -12.16 0.47
CA TYR A 133 -13.17 -12.30 1.90
C TYR A 133 -12.83 -10.97 2.57
N ALA A 134 -12.12 -10.09 1.89
CA ALA A 134 -11.82 -8.75 2.42
C ALA A 134 -13.09 -7.91 2.57
N VAL A 135 -14.01 -7.95 1.60
CA VAL A 135 -15.32 -7.27 1.72
C VAL A 135 -16.12 -7.82 2.88
N ARG A 136 -16.14 -9.14 3.09
CA ARG A 136 -16.80 -9.74 4.27
C ARG A 136 -16.19 -9.24 5.58
N ASP A 137 -14.86 -9.13 5.66
CA ASP A 137 -14.18 -8.59 6.84
C ASP A 137 -14.56 -7.12 7.07
N LEU A 138 -14.55 -6.30 6.02
CA LEU A 138 -15.00 -4.91 6.05
C LEU A 138 -16.43 -4.78 6.57
N LEU A 139 -17.35 -5.59 6.08
CA LEU A 139 -18.76 -5.58 6.49
C LEU A 139 -19.00 -6.17 7.87
N THR A 140 -18.07 -6.97 8.39
CA THR A 140 -18.15 -7.54 9.74
C THR A 140 -17.69 -6.53 10.79
N TYR A 141 -16.61 -5.81 10.53
CA TYR A 141 -15.96 -4.95 11.52
C TYR A 141 -16.16 -3.45 11.28
N TYR A 142 -16.58 -3.06 10.09
CA TYR A 142 -16.71 -1.66 9.67
C TYR A 142 -15.43 -0.83 9.91
N ASP A 143 -14.27 -1.48 9.73
CA ASP A 143 -12.95 -0.92 9.99
C ASP A 143 -12.00 -1.30 8.85
N ALA A 144 -11.82 -0.38 7.90
CA ALA A 144 -10.98 -0.59 6.73
C ALA A 144 -9.49 -0.63 7.08
N GLU A 145 -9.06 0.13 8.08
CA GLU A 145 -7.68 0.17 8.54
C GLU A 145 -7.29 -1.17 9.17
N ARG A 146 -8.11 -1.66 10.09
CA ARG A 146 -7.95 -3.00 10.69
C ARG A 146 -7.86 -4.09 9.63
N THR A 147 -8.78 -4.09 8.66
CA THR A 147 -8.78 -5.08 7.57
C THR A 147 -7.50 -4.99 6.76
N ALA A 148 -7.08 -3.78 6.39
CA ALA A 148 -5.86 -3.56 5.61
C ALA A 148 -4.61 -4.05 6.35
N PHE A 149 -4.39 -3.65 7.61
CA PHE A 149 -3.23 -4.08 8.38
C PHE A 149 -3.24 -5.58 8.70
N SER A 150 -4.40 -6.18 8.93
CA SER A 150 -4.51 -7.63 9.09
C SER A 150 -4.03 -8.40 7.85
N ILE A 151 -4.33 -7.88 6.66
CA ILE A 151 -3.85 -8.47 5.41
C ILE A 151 -2.33 -8.23 5.26
N ILE A 152 -1.86 -7.01 5.47
CA ILE A 152 -0.42 -6.70 5.36
C ILE A 152 0.40 -7.62 6.26
N ASN A 153 0.06 -7.69 7.55
CA ASN A 153 0.80 -8.47 8.55
C ASN A 153 0.81 -9.98 8.27
N ARG A 154 -0.22 -10.48 7.59
CA ARG A 154 -0.27 -11.88 7.15
C ARG A 154 0.70 -12.19 6.02
N TYR A 155 0.97 -11.23 5.16
CA TYR A 155 1.72 -11.46 3.91
C TYR A 155 3.17 -11.00 3.97
N VAL A 156 3.48 -9.93 4.73
CA VAL A 156 4.79 -9.27 4.68
C VAL A 156 5.22 -8.78 6.07
N ARG A 157 6.51 -8.99 6.37
CA ARG A 157 7.21 -8.37 7.50
C ARG A 157 8.54 -7.85 7.00
N PHE A 158 8.84 -6.59 7.23
CA PHE A 158 10.17 -6.03 7.01
C PHE A 158 10.94 -6.05 8.32
N VAL A 159 12.13 -6.62 8.27
CA VAL A 159 12.97 -6.92 9.44
C VAL A 159 14.38 -6.37 9.24
N ASP A 160 15.13 -6.27 10.33
CA ASP A 160 16.54 -5.95 10.31
C ASP A 160 17.35 -7.22 10.53
N LYS A 161 18.29 -7.50 9.60
CA LYS A 161 19.13 -8.69 9.66
C LYS A 161 20.06 -8.65 10.86
N GLU A 162 20.02 -9.69 11.68
CA GLU A 162 20.90 -9.88 12.82
C GLU A 162 21.80 -11.10 12.58
N ALA A 163 23.14 -10.89 12.52
CA ALA A 163 24.10 -11.90 12.07
C ALA A 163 24.08 -13.19 12.90
N ASP A 164 23.81 -13.08 14.19
CA ASP A 164 23.87 -14.20 15.13
C ASP A 164 22.50 -14.88 15.37
N LYS A 165 21.47 -14.48 14.62
CA LYS A 165 20.11 -14.98 14.79
C LYS A 165 19.58 -15.64 13.53
N LYS A 166 18.63 -16.56 13.73
CA LYS A 166 17.85 -17.10 12.62
C LYS A 166 16.92 -16.02 12.07
N ARG A 167 16.61 -16.09 10.78
CA ARG A 167 15.72 -15.13 10.09
C ARG A 167 14.35 -14.98 10.75
N SER A 168 13.83 -16.05 11.37
CA SER A 168 12.57 -16.02 12.13
C SER A 168 12.61 -15.11 13.36
N ASP A 169 13.81 -14.88 13.90
CA ASP A 169 14.04 -14.17 15.14
C ASP A 169 14.54 -12.74 14.93
N TRP A 170 14.66 -12.31 13.66
CA TRP A 170 15.02 -10.95 13.32
C TRP A 170 13.90 -9.99 13.73
N LYS A 171 14.30 -8.85 14.28
CA LYS A 171 13.36 -7.81 14.73
C LYS A 171 12.74 -7.08 13.57
N LEU A 172 11.53 -6.58 13.78
CA LEU A 172 10.91 -5.65 12.83
C LEU A 172 11.79 -4.41 12.67
N SER A 173 11.92 -3.96 11.43
CA SER A 173 12.52 -2.68 11.13
C SER A 173 11.72 -1.56 11.81
N VAL A 174 12.40 -0.59 12.40
CA VAL A 174 11.78 0.47 13.20
C VAL A 174 10.70 1.21 12.41
N ARG A 175 10.98 1.67 11.19
CA ARG A 175 10.02 2.37 10.35
C ARG A 175 8.80 1.50 10.01
N TRP A 176 9.04 0.21 9.74
CA TRP A 176 7.95 -0.73 9.47
C TRP A 176 7.08 -0.96 10.69
N ALA A 177 7.67 -1.14 11.87
CA ALA A 177 6.94 -1.28 13.13
C ALA A 177 6.03 -0.06 13.39
N TRP A 178 6.56 1.15 13.18
CA TRP A 178 5.77 2.37 13.25
C TRP A 178 4.61 2.40 12.24
N PHE A 179 4.87 2.02 11.00
CA PHE A 179 3.85 2.01 9.95
C PHE A 179 2.69 1.06 10.25
N ILE A 180 2.98 -0.13 10.81
CA ILE A 180 1.94 -1.11 11.16
C ILE A 180 1.37 -0.96 12.58
N GLY A 181 1.80 0.06 13.34
CA GLY A 181 1.33 0.34 14.70
C GLY A 181 1.89 -0.60 15.78
N GLU A 182 2.99 -1.28 15.51
CA GLU A 182 3.72 -2.12 16.48
C GLU A 182 4.96 -1.37 17.01
N ASN A 183 4.77 -0.54 18.05
CA ASN A 183 5.84 0.25 18.70
C ASN A 183 6.26 -0.35 20.03
#